data_240402be2da604686c9ec9bb63a673dd
#
_entry.id   240402be2da604686c9ec9bb63a673dd
#
_cell.length_a   1.000
_cell.length_b   1.000
_cell.length_c   1.000
_cell.angle_alpha   90.00
_cell.angle_beta   90.00
_cell.angle_gamma   90.00
#
_symmetry.space_group_name_H-M   'P 1'
#
loop_
_entity.id
_entity.type
_entity.pdbx_description
1 polymer ?
#
loop_
_entity_poly.entity_id
_entity_poly.type
_entity_poly.pdbx_seq_one_letter_code
_entity_poly.pdbx_strand_id
1 'polypeptide(L)'
;IRLDNLRIGYRVRHEEHVVAERLTASIPSGELTCLLGRNGAGKSTLLRTLAAFQSPLGGSIELFNRPLSDYTDRELSHRLGVVLTDKCDLTNMTVVDLVAMGRAPYTGFWGRLTPEDLEEVKRAVAAVGIETLVDRKIQTLSDGERQKAMIAKALAQQTPVILLDEPTAFLDYPSKVEIMQLLHRLTREAGKTIFLSTHDLELALQIADRLWLMKRGEPLTTGTPEDLSIDGTLAGFFPQRGIAFEPTMGLFRIENRYHRQVRLTGNGILRAMAEKALRRIGIDPSAEEAEFVITAAQDFTIQRRESAIRCRTIGELLNHIEAKEAESVRITDTAGSAAINQDR
;
A
#
# COMPACT_ATOMS: atom_id res chain seq x y z
N ILE A 1 -12.99 -17.55 -3.93
CA ILE A 1 -14.20 -16.82 -3.47
C ILE A 1 -14.80 -16.11 -4.66
N ARG A 2 -16.11 -16.17 -4.83
CA ARG A 2 -16.83 -15.46 -5.89
C ARG A 2 -17.92 -14.57 -5.29
N LEU A 3 -18.02 -13.34 -5.78
CA LEU A 3 -19.06 -12.38 -5.45
C LEU A 3 -19.99 -12.20 -6.66
N ASP A 4 -21.28 -12.20 -6.44
CA ASP A 4 -22.25 -11.91 -7.48
C ASP A 4 -23.25 -10.85 -7.00
N ASN A 5 -23.22 -9.69 -7.67
CA ASN A 5 -24.05 -8.53 -7.39
C ASN A 5 -24.19 -8.21 -5.88
N LEU A 6 -23.07 -8.33 -5.16
CA LEU A 6 -23.03 -8.23 -3.71
C LEU A 6 -23.32 -6.78 -3.26
N ARG A 7 -24.19 -6.64 -2.26
CA ARG A 7 -24.50 -5.38 -1.57
C ARG A 7 -24.08 -5.51 -0.10
N ILE A 8 -23.20 -4.62 0.35
CA ILE A 8 -22.64 -4.62 1.70
C ILE A 8 -23.03 -3.37 2.47
N GLY A 9 -23.09 -3.50 3.78
CA GLY A 9 -23.44 -2.43 4.70
C GLY A 9 -23.85 -2.99 6.05
N TYR A 10 -24.59 -2.21 6.83
CA TYR A 10 -25.06 -2.60 8.15
C TYR A 10 -26.50 -2.15 8.38
N ARG A 11 -27.20 -2.83 9.27
CA ARG A 11 -28.56 -2.48 9.69
C ARG A 11 -28.53 -1.84 11.07
N VAL A 12 -29.09 -0.64 11.18
CA VAL A 12 -29.25 0.08 12.45
C VAL A 12 -30.73 0.39 12.64
N ARG A 13 -31.34 -0.12 13.68
CA ARG A 13 -32.75 0.12 14.03
C ARG A 13 -33.72 -0.05 12.83
N HIS A 14 -33.57 -1.11 12.05
CA HIS A 14 -34.34 -1.43 10.83
C HIS A 14 -34.01 -0.61 9.58
N GLU A 15 -33.08 0.33 9.64
CA GLU A 15 -32.61 1.05 8.45
C GLU A 15 -31.34 0.39 7.89
N GLU A 16 -31.30 0.23 6.56
CA GLU A 16 -30.10 -0.27 5.87
C GLU A 16 -29.20 0.88 5.50
N HIS A 17 -27.98 0.82 6.02
CA HIS A 17 -26.90 1.72 5.62
C HIS A 17 -26.02 1.01 4.59
N VAL A 18 -26.29 1.26 3.32
CA VAL A 18 -25.53 0.68 2.21
C VAL A 18 -24.17 1.36 2.10
N VAL A 19 -23.11 0.57 2.16
CA VAL A 19 -21.71 1.03 2.02
C VAL A 19 -21.27 0.90 0.57
N ALA A 20 -21.54 -0.24 -0.05
CA ALA A 20 -21.29 -0.48 -1.47
C ALA A 20 -22.28 -1.52 -2.03
N GLU A 21 -22.51 -1.47 -3.33
CA GLU A 21 -23.44 -2.35 -4.03
C GLU A 21 -22.92 -2.74 -5.41
N ARG A 22 -23.56 -3.75 -6.01
CA ARG A 22 -23.20 -4.27 -7.34
C ARG A 22 -21.75 -4.75 -7.43
N LEU A 23 -21.23 -5.29 -6.32
CA LEU A 23 -19.88 -5.82 -6.29
C LEU A 23 -19.90 -7.23 -6.92
N THR A 24 -19.25 -7.37 -8.06
CA THR A 24 -19.08 -8.66 -8.75
C THR A 24 -17.60 -8.86 -9.05
N ALA A 25 -17.02 -9.93 -8.49
CA ALA A 25 -15.60 -10.23 -8.62
C ALA A 25 -15.28 -11.65 -8.16
N SER A 26 -14.05 -12.11 -8.43
CA SER A 26 -13.56 -13.40 -7.93
C SER A 26 -12.14 -13.28 -7.39
N ILE A 27 -11.86 -13.99 -6.29
CA ILE A 27 -10.53 -14.21 -5.75
C ILE A 27 -10.11 -15.61 -6.20
N PRO A 28 -9.16 -15.74 -7.13
CA PRO A 28 -8.66 -17.02 -7.57
C PRO A 28 -7.91 -17.75 -6.46
N SER A 29 -7.85 -19.08 -6.57
CA SER A 29 -7.14 -19.91 -5.59
C SER A 29 -5.63 -19.80 -5.78
N GLY A 30 -4.88 -19.67 -4.67
CA GLY A 30 -3.42 -19.59 -4.70
C GLY A 30 -2.86 -18.24 -5.15
N GLU A 31 -3.68 -17.19 -5.22
CA GLU A 31 -3.26 -15.83 -5.57
C GLU A 31 -3.27 -14.89 -4.34
N LEU A 32 -2.40 -13.88 -4.41
CA LEU A 32 -2.42 -12.72 -3.53
C LEU A 32 -3.25 -11.61 -4.18
N THR A 33 -4.43 -11.34 -3.64
CA THR A 33 -5.30 -10.26 -4.10
C THR A 33 -5.27 -9.10 -3.11
N CYS A 34 -4.96 -7.89 -3.59
CA CYS A 34 -4.97 -6.67 -2.79
C CYS A 34 -6.21 -5.81 -3.08
N LEU A 35 -6.97 -5.48 -2.04
CA LEU A 35 -8.10 -4.55 -2.10
C LEU A 35 -7.60 -3.13 -1.79
N LEU A 36 -7.63 -2.28 -2.79
CA LEU A 36 -7.26 -0.87 -2.70
C LEU A 36 -8.50 0.03 -2.72
N GLY A 37 -8.43 1.11 -1.99
CA GLY A 37 -9.49 2.12 -1.96
C GLY A 37 -9.24 3.16 -0.89
N ARG A 38 -9.85 4.34 -1.05
CA ARG A 38 -9.73 5.42 -0.06
C ARG A 38 -10.34 5.01 1.29
N ASN A 39 -9.94 5.71 2.35
CA ASN A 39 -10.59 5.54 3.65
C ASN A 39 -12.10 5.82 3.52
N GLY A 40 -12.92 4.96 4.14
CA GLY A 40 -14.38 5.02 4.03
C GLY A 40 -14.97 4.44 2.73
N ALA A 41 -14.18 3.86 1.82
CA ALA A 41 -14.71 3.18 0.63
C ALA A 41 -15.49 1.89 0.95
N GLY A 42 -15.30 1.31 2.15
CA GLY A 42 -16.00 0.09 2.56
C GLY A 42 -15.13 -1.17 2.58
N LYS A 43 -13.79 -1.04 2.50
CA LYS A 43 -12.86 -2.18 2.48
C LYS A 43 -13.05 -3.14 3.66
N SER A 44 -13.02 -2.63 4.88
CA SER A 44 -13.21 -3.45 6.09
C SER A 44 -14.63 -4.04 6.18
N THR A 45 -15.65 -3.31 5.67
CA THR A 45 -17.02 -3.84 5.59
C THR A 45 -17.08 -5.01 4.63
N LEU A 46 -16.45 -4.90 3.45
CA LEU A 46 -16.37 -6.00 2.48
C LEU A 46 -15.64 -7.19 3.10
N LEU A 47 -14.49 -6.96 3.71
CA LEU A 47 -13.68 -8.01 4.32
C LEU A 47 -14.44 -8.73 5.45
N ARG A 48 -15.12 -7.99 6.34
CA ARG A 48 -15.98 -8.58 7.39
C ARG A 48 -17.15 -9.39 6.81
N THR A 49 -17.72 -8.95 5.66
CA THR A 49 -18.78 -9.69 4.96
C THR A 49 -18.23 -10.97 4.34
N LEU A 50 -17.04 -10.94 3.72
CA LEU A 50 -16.35 -12.13 3.20
C LEU A 50 -15.95 -13.12 4.31
N ALA A 51 -15.61 -12.61 5.48
CA ALA A 51 -15.31 -13.42 6.67
C ALA A 51 -16.55 -14.00 7.37
N ALA A 52 -17.75 -13.72 6.86
CA ALA A 52 -19.04 -14.08 7.48
C ALA A 52 -19.27 -13.45 8.87
N PHE A 53 -18.53 -12.41 9.26
CA PHE A 53 -18.76 -11.67 10.52
C PHE A 53 -19.98 -10.77 10.46
N GLN A 54 -20.47 -10.49 9.25
CA GLN A 54 -21.75 -9.83 9.00
C GLN A 54 -22.39 -10.37 7.74
N SER A 55 -23.72 -10.42 7.73
CA SER A 55 -24.48 -10.84 6.55
C SER A 55 -24.47 -9.76 5.48
N PRO A 56 -24.41 -10.10 4.19
CA PRO A 56 -24.64 -9.16 3.12
C PRO A 56 -26.05 -8.57 3.17
N LEU A 57 -26.23 -7.36 2.64
CA LEU A 57 -27.54 -6.74 2.46
C LEU A 57 -28.27 -7.27 1.22
N GLY A 58 -27.54 -7.87 0.28
CA GLY A 58 -28.07 -8.49 -0.94
C GLY A 58 -26.95 -9.07 -1.80
N GLY A 59 -27.34 -9.78 -2.87
CA GLY A 59 -26.41 -10.56 -3.68
C GLY A 59 -25.95 -11.84 -3.00
N SER A 60 -24.89 -12.47 -3.50
CA SER A 60 -24.37 -13.72 -2.96
C SER A 60 -22.85 -13.78 -2.92
N ILE A 61 -22.35 -14.60 -2.01
CA ILE A 61 -20.92 -14.96 -1.89
C ILE A 61 -20.83 -16.47 -1.96
N GLU A 62 -19.95 -16.97 -2.81
CA GLU A 62 -19.60 -18.39 -2.88
C GLU A 62 -18.18 -18.60 -2.40
N LEU A 63 -17.97 -19.60 -1.56
CA LEU A 63 -16.68 -20.12 -1.13
C LEU A 63 -16.56 -21.57 -1.63
N PHE A 64 -15.55 -21.87 -2.47
CA PHE A 64 -15.37 -23.20 -3.09
C PHE A 64 -16.65 -23.71 -3.79
N ASN A 65 -17.32 -22.85 -4.58
CA ASN A 65 -18.54 -23.14 -5.33
C ASN A 65 -19.76 -23.53 -4.45
N ARG A 66 -19.76 -23.19 -3.18
CA ARG A 66 -20.88 -23.34 -2.26
C ARG A 66 -21.24 -21.97 -1.66
N PRO A 67 -22.53 -21.61 -1.55
CA PRO A 67 -22.97 -20.38 -0.92
C PRO A 67 -22.37 -20.23 0.48
N LEU A 68 -21.85 -19.04 0.81
CA LEU A 68 -21.24 -18.77 2.12
C LEU A 68 -22.26 -18.96 3.27
N SER A 69 -23.53 -18.68 3.02
CA SER A 69 -24.65 -18.88 3.96
C SER A 69 -24.89 -20.32 4.36
N ASP A 70 -24.44 -21.28 3.55
CA ASP A 70 -24.69 -22.70 3.77
C ASP A 70 -23.63 -23.37 4.64
N TYR A 71 -22.56 -22.62 4.98
CA TYR A 71 -21.51 -23.10 5.88
C TYR A 71 -21.89 -22.83 7.33
N THR A 72 -21.63 -23.79 8.19
CA THR A 72 -21.61 -23.60 9.65
C THR A 72 -20.35 -22.84 10.07
N ASP A 73 -20.37 -22.19 11.23
CA ASP A 73 -19.19 -21.49 11.78
C ASP A 73 -17.99 -22.44 11.91
N ARG A 74 -18.24 -23.70 12.27
CA ARG A 74 -17.19 -24.72 12.36
C ARG A 74 -16.58 -25.06 11.00
N GLU A 75 -17.40 -25.21 9.96
CA GLU A 75 -16.92 -25.44 8.59
C GLU A 75 -16.11 -24.25 8.09
N LEU A 76 -16.58 -23.01 8.34
CA LEU A 76 -15.89 -21.79 7.96
C LEU A 76 -14.54 -21.66 8.68
N SER A 77 -14.47 -22.01 9.98
CA SER A 77 -13.21 -21.94 10.72
C SER A 77 -12.13 -22.88 10.20
N HIS A 78 -12.46 -23.89 9.42
CA HIS A 78 -11.52 -24.75 8.70
C HIS A 78 -11.21 -24.27 7.26
N ARG A 79 -11.88 -23.21 6.79
CA ARG A 79 -11.75 -22.71 5.41
C ARG A 79 -11.19 -21.28 5.34
N LEU A 80 -11.51 -20.46 6.33
CA LEU A 80 -11.14 -19.04 6.38
C LEU A 80 -10.35 -18.72 7.65
N GLY A 81 -9.13 -18.24 7.48
CA GLY A 81 -8.37 -17.56 8.52
C GLY A 81 -8.55 -16.05 8.38
N VAL A 82 -8.66 -15.33 9.49
CA VAL A 82 -8.90 -13.89 9.48
C VAL A 82 -7.94 -13.17 10.42
N VAL A 83 -7.31 -12.12 9.92
CA VAL A 83 -6.49 -11.19 10.69
C VAL A 83 -7.09 -9.80 10.56
N LEU A 84 -7.63 -9.26 11.65
CA LEU A 84 -8.21 -7.91 11.69
C LEU A 84 -7.21 -6.90 12.24
N THR A 85 -7.40 -5.64 11.89
CA THR A 85 -6.58 -4.51 12.38
C THR A 85 -6.88 -4.15 13.84
N ASP A 86 -8.01 -4.64 14.40
CA ASP A 86 -8.43 -4.30 15.74
C ASP A 86 -7.35 -4.71 16.78
N LYS A 87 -6.90 -3.75 17.58
CA LYS A 87 -5.95 -4.01 18.67
C LYS A 87 -6.67 -4.80 19.76
N CYS A 88 -6.49 -6.11 19.76
CA CYS A 88 -6.89 -6.93 20.92
C CYS A 88 -5.94 -6.62 22.08
N ASP A 89 -6.48 -6.21 23.22
CA ASP A 89 -5.74 -6.10 24.48
C ASP A 89 -5.43 -7.52 25.02
N LEU A 90 -4.41 -8.14 24.45
CA LEU A 90 -3.93 -9.46 24.85
C LEU A 90 -2.94 -9.31 26.02
N THR A 91 -3.44 -8.94 27.20
CA THR A 91 -2.61 -8.80 28.39
C THR A 91 -2.17 -10.15 28.91
N ASN A 92 -0.88 -10.25 29.27
CA ASN A 92 -0.23 -11.45 29.85
C ASN A 92 -0.14 -12.72 28.96
N MET A 93 -0.49 -12.64 27.69
CA MET A 93 -0.39 -13.75 26.73
C MET A 93 0.99 -13.76 26.08
N THR A 94 1.58 -14.94 25.93
CA THR A 94 2.82 -15.13 25.16
C THR A 94 2.53 -15.29 23.66
N VAL A 95 3.59 -15.21 22.84
CA VAL A 95 3.46 -15.45 21.38
C VAL A 95 2.96 -16.86 21.12
N VAL A 96 3.50 -17.86 21.80
CA VAL A 96 3.07 -19.25 21.61
C VAL A 96 1.62 -19.45 22.01
N ASP A 97 1.14 -18.81 23.08
CA ASP A 97 -0.26 -18.88 23.49
C ASP A 97 -1.18 -18.30 22.42
N LEU A 98 -0.79 -17.13 21.85
CA LEU A 98 -1.55 -16.50 20.78
C LEU A 98 -1.61 -17.39 19.54
N VAL A 99 -0.48 -17.95 19.09
CA VAL A 99 -0.43 -18.80 17.90
C VAL A 99 -1.24 -20.08 18.12
N ALA A 100 -1.18 -20.67 19.35
CA ALA A 100 -1.94 -21.83 19.74
C ALA A 100 -3.46 -21.62 19.67
N MET A 101 -3.95 -20.39 19.89
CA MET A 101 -5.37 -20.06 19.67
C MET A 101 -5.84 -20.34 18.23
N GLY A 102 -4.92 -20.31 17.24
CA GLY A 102 -5.23 -20.72 15.87
C GLY A 102 -5.71 -22.17 15.76
N ARG A 103 -5.39 -23.01 16.74
CA ARG A 103 -5.84 -24.41 16.79
C ARG A 103 -7.24 -24.60 17.38
N ALA A 104 -7.89 -23.52 17.85
CA ALA A 104 -9.22 -23.61 18.46
C ALA A 104 -10.26 -24.42 17.64
N PRO A 105 -10.33 -24.37 16.30
CA PRO A 105 -11.25 -25.19 15.51
C PRO A 105 -11.01 -26.71 15.63
N TYR A 106 -9.83 -27.11 16.02
CA TYR A 106 -9.40 -28.52 16.10
C TYR A 106 -9.47 -29.07 17.52
N THR A 107 -9.51 -28.18 18.53
CA THR A 107 -9.58 -28.59 19.93
C THR A 107 -11.03 -28.92 20.35
N GLY A 108 -11.18 -29.82 21.29
CA GLY A 108 -12.48 -30.10 21.89
C GLY A 108 -12.90 -29.01 22.90
N PHE A 109 -14.01 -29.26 23.62
CA PHE A 109 -14.60 -28.33 24.59
C PHE A 109 -13.60 -27.79 25.64
N TRP A 110 -12.63 -28.59 26.03
CA TRP A 110 -11.61 -28.20 27.01
C TRP A 110 -10.42 -27.46 26.44
N GLY A 111 -10.37 -27.20 25.14
CA GLY A 111 -9.30 -26.46 24.48
C GLY A 111 -7.91 -27.12 24.59
N ARG A 112 -7.83 -28.42 24.86
CA ARG A 112 -6.56 -29.12 25.00
C ARG A 112 -5.92 -29.35 23.64
N LEU A 113 -4.64 -28.96 23.54
CA LEU A 113 -3.84 -29.15 22.32
C LEU A 113 -3.29 -30.60 22.31
N THR A 114 -3.34 -31.22 21.15
CA THR A 114 -2.67 -32.50 20.88
C THR A 114 -1.20 -32.26 20.50
N PRO A 115 -0.34 -33.32 20.50
CA PRO A 115 1.01 -33.20 19.98
C PRO A 115 1.05 -32.67 18.53
N GLU A 116 0.09 -33.06 17.68
CA GLU A 116 -0.05 -32.62 16.30
C GLU A 116 -0.35 -31.10 16.24
N ASP A 117 -1.20 -30.61 17.14
CA ASP A 117 -1.51 -29.17 17.23
C ASP A 117 -0.27 -28.37 17.61
N LEU A 118 0.55 -28.90 18.55
CA LEU A 118 1.80 -28.23 18.94
C LEU A 118 2.82 -28.18 17.80
N GLU A 119 2.90 -29.21 16.96
CA GLU A 119 3.75 -29.21 15.78
C GLU A 119 3.27 -28.18 14.73
N GLU A 120 1.94 -28.02 14.55
CA GLU A 120 1.41 -26.99 13.66
C GLU A 120 1.68 -25.57 14.18
N VAL A 121 1.62 -25.36 15.50
CA VAL A 121 2.03 -24.11 16.14
C VAL A 121 3.49 -23.79 15.84
N LYS A 122 4.40 -24.78 16.01
CA LYS A 122 5.83 -24.61 15.69
C LYS A 122 6.06 -24.30 14.22
N ARG A 123 5.37 -25.01 13.31
CA ARG A 123 5.46 -24.74 11.86
C ARG A 123 5.00 -23.32 11.51
N ALA A 124 3.89 -22.87 12.11
CA ALA A 124 3.38 -21.54 11.89
C ALA A 124 4.35 -20.44 12.38
N VAL A 125 4.96 -20.66 13.57
CA VAL A 125 5.98 -19.77 14.14
C VAL A 125 7.21 -19.68 13.22
N ALA A 126 7.72 -20.84 12.76
CA ALA A 126 8.86 -20.91 11.85
C ALA A 126 8.57 -20.27 10.48
N ALA A 127 7.35 -20.44 9.93
CA ALA A 127 6.96 -19.88 8.66
C ALA A 127 7.01 -18.34 8.62
N VAL A 128 6.82 -17.68 9.76
CA VAL A 128 6.90 -16.21 9.88
C VAL A 128 8.21 -15.71 10.49
N GLY A 129 9.12 -16.63 10.92
CA GLY A 129 10.45 -16.30 11.42
C GLY A 129 10.45 -15.61 12.79
N ILE A 130 9.64 -16.09 13.75
CA ILE A 130 9.55 -15.53 15.11
C ILE A 130 9.85 -16.56 16.21
N GLU A 131 10.65 -17.57 15.91
CA GLU A 131 11.00 -18.66 16.85
C GLU A 131 11.64 -18.14 18.14
N THR A 132 12.43 -17.08 18.04
CA THR A 132 13.10 -16.46 19.21
C THR A 132 12.16 -15.65 20.10
N LEU A 133 10.91 -15.44 19.67
CA LEU A 133 9.94 -14.61 20.37
C LEU A 133 8.84 -15.40 21.08
N VAL A 134 8.83 -16.75 20.98
CA VAL A 134 7.72 -17.61 21.41
C VAL A 134 7.30 -17.41 22.87
N ASP A 135 8.26 -17.18 23.78
CA ASP A 135 8.02 -16.97 25.20
C ASP A 135 7.81 -15.50 25.59
N ARG A 136 7.97 -14.57 24.63
CA ARG A 136 7.76 -13.13 24.90
C ARG A 136 6.27 -12.82 24.99
N LYS A 137 5.95 -11.90 25.88
CA LYS A 137 4.58 -11.37 26.00
C LYS A 137 4.25 -10.49 24.81
N ILE A 138 3.04 -10.63 24.25
CA ILE A 138 2.55 -9.88 23.08
C ILE A 138 2.69 -8.36 23.24
N GLN A 139 2.44 -7.86 24.44
CA GLN A 139 2.54 -6.43 24.76
C GLN A 139 3.98 -5.87 24.71
N THR A 140 5.01 -6.74 24.70
CA THR A 140 6.43 -6.34 24.62
C THR A 140 6.98 -6.40 23.21
N LEU A 141 6.17 -6.79 22.24
CA LEU A 141 6.56 -6.88 20.84
C LEU A 141 6.45 -5.53 20.16
N SER A 142 7.31 -5.30 19.17
CA SER A 142 7.10 -4.25 18.17
C SER A 142 5.82 -4.51 17.36
N ASP A 143 5.30 -3.50 16.68
CA ASP A 143 4.08 -3.67 15.86
C ASP A 143 4.31 -4.70 14.74
N GLY A 144 5.50 -4.74 14.12
CA GLY A 144 5.87 -5.74 13.11
C GLY A 144 5.95 -7.16 13.66
N GLU A 145 6.59 -7.36 14.82
CA GLU A 145 6.64 -8.66 15.50
C GLU A 145 5.24 -9.13 15.91
N ARG A 146 4.41 -8.23 16.41
CA ARG A 146 3.01 -8.51 16.75
C ARG A 146 2.22 -8.92 15.52
N GLN A 147 2.40 -8.22 14.40
CA GLN A 147 1.72 -8.56 13.14
C GLN A 147 2.12 -9.95 12.65
N LYS A 148 3.41 -10.31 12.71
CA LYS A 148 3.89 -11.67 12.40
C LYS A 148 3.24 -12.72 13.31
N ALA A 149 3.11 -12.45 14.60
CA ALA A 149 2.45 -13.36 15.54
C ALA A 149 0.95 -13.54 15.20
N MET A 150 0.25 -12.49 14.76
CA MET A 150 -1.14 -12.58 14.29
C MET A 150 -1.26 -13.40 13.00
N ILE A 151 -0.32 -13.23 12.07
CA ILE A 151 -0.25 -14.05 10.85
C ILE A 151 0.06 -15.52 11.21
N ALA A 152 1.01 -15.77 12.12
CA ALA A 152 1.30 -17.13 12.61
C ALA A 152 0.06 -17.81 13.22
N LYS A 153 -0.74 -17.08 14.00
CA LYS A 153 -2.03 -17.58 14.51
C LYS A 153 -2.95 -18.02 13.36
N ALA A 154 -3.07 -17.20 12.31
CA ALA A 154 -3.90 -17.53 11.15
C ALA A 154 -3.34 -18.73 10.37
N LEU A 155 -2.01 -18.88 10.29
CA LEU A 155 -1.36 -20.03 9.67
C LEU A 155 -1.56 -21.32 10.47
N ALA A 156 -1.47 -21.26 11.80
CA ALA A 156 -1.73 -22.39 12.69
C ALA A 156 -3.15 -22.95 12.54
N GLN A 157 -4.09 -22.14 12.08
CA GLN A 157 -5.46 -22.57 11.75
C GLN A 157 -5.53 -23.45 10.50
N GLN A 158 -4.45 -23.53 9.70
CA GLN A 158 -4.35 -24.38 8.50
C GLN A 158 -5.43 -24.15 7.43
N THR A 159 -5.99 -22.98 7.36
CA THR A 159 -7.03 -22.67 6.36
C THR A 159 -6.44 -22.46 4.97
N PRO A 160 -7.15 -22.83 3.90
CA PRO A 160 -6.73 -22.55 2.52
C PRO A 160 -6.82 -21.07 2.14
N VAL A 161 -7.69 -20.30 2.80
CA VAL A 161 -7.90 -18.87 2.53
C VAL A 161 -7.58 -18.06 3.78
N ILE A 162 -6.88 -16.94 3.61
CA ILE A 162 -6.56 -15.98 4.67
C ILE A 162 -6.99 -14.59 4.23
N LEU A 163 -7.83 -13.97 5.05
CA LEU A 163 -8.30 -12.60 4.86
C LEU A 163 -7.58 -11.69 5.87
N LEU A 164 -6.97 -10.58 5.41
CA LEU A 164 -6.26 -9.65 6.27
C LEU A 164 -6.78 -8.22 6.06
N ASP A 165 -7.16 -7.55 7.15
CA ASP A 165 -7.55 -6.14 7.11
C ASP A 165 -6.37 -5.27 7.48
N GLU A 166 -5.84 -4.52 6.51
CA GLU A 166 -4.70 -3.60 6.62
C GLU A 166 -3.49 -4.17 7.39
N PRO A 167 -2.91 -5.33 6.97
CA PRO A 167 -1.86 -6.01 7.73
C PRO A 167 -0.55 -5.22 7.86
N THR A 168 -0.39 -4.14 7.11
CA THR A 168 0.79 -3.26 7.12
C THR A 168 0.54 -1.93 7.82
N ALA A 169 -0.66 -1.73 8.42
CA ALA A 169 -0.97 -0.49 9.11
C ALA A 169 -0.04 -0.27 10.32
N PHE A 170 0.39 0.98 10.50
CA PHE A 170 1.27 1.43 11.60
C PHE A 170 2.69 0.87 11.59
N LEU A 171 3.09 0.11 10.57
CA LEU A 171 4.44 -0.42 10.43
C LEU A 171 5.36 0.59 9.74
N ASP A 172 6.64 0.55 10.07
CA ASP A 172 7.69 1.21 9.29
C ASP A 172 7.87 0.53 7.92
N TYR A 173 8.51 1.21 6.98
CA TYR A 173 8.62 0.71 5.61
C TYR A 173 9.31 -0.67 5.49
N PRO A 174 10.44 -0.95 6.17
CA PRO A 174 11.06 -2.27 6.15
C PRO A 174 10.12 -3.37 6.65
N SER A 175 9.41 -3.15 7.76
CA SER A 175 8.45 -4.12 8.31
C SER A 175 7.26 -4.35 7.36
N LYS A 176 6.77 -3.31 6.67
CA LYS A 176 5.75 -3.46 5.63
C LYS A 176 6.21 -4.36 4.50
N VAL A 177 7.42 -4.11 3.97
CA VAL A 177 8.01 -4.93 2.90
C VAL A 177 8.12 -6.39 3.34
N GLU A 178 8.62 -6.61 4.56
CA GLU A 178 8.79 -7.96 5.12
C GLU A 178 7.45 -8.71 5.24
N ILE A 179 6.40 -8.06 5.75
CA ILE A 179 5.07 -8.66 5.84
C ILE A 179 4.51 -8.97 4.43
N MET A 180 4.62 -8.06 3.49
CA MET A 180 4.12 -8.28 2.12
C MET A 180 4.86 -9.42 1.41
N GLN A 181 6.19 -9.48 1.57
CA GLN A 181 7.00 -10.60 1.06
C GLN A 181 6.63 -11.94 1.71
N LEU A 182 6.37 -11.95 3.02
CA LEU A 182 5.88 -13.12 3.72
C LEU A 182 4.56 -13.61 3.12
N LEU A 183 3.58 -12.72 2.95
CA LEU A 183 2.28 -13.07 2.38
C LEU A 183 2.40 -13.60 0.95
N HIS A 184 3.22 -12.96 0.12
CA HIS A 184 3.49 -13.43 -1.23
C HIS A 184 4.15 -14.82 -1.25
N ARG A 185 5.15 -15.06 -0.39
CA ARG A 185 5.78 -16.37 -0.24
C ARG A 185 4.76 -17.44 0.17
N LEU A 186 3.83 -17.15 1.08
CA LEU A 186 2.80 -18.08 1.49
C LEU A 186 1.85 -18.47 0.35
N THR A 187 1.59 -17.59 -0.61
CA THR A 187 0.80 -17.97 -1.80
C THR A 187 1.61 -18.88 -2.72
N ARG A 188 2.89 -18.59 -2.94
CA ARG A 188 3.75 -19.34 -3.89
C ARG A 188 4.19 -20.70 -3.36
N GLU A 189 4.61 -20.77 -2.10
CA GLU A 189 5.20 -21.98 -1.52
C GLU A 189 4.18 -22.86 -0.78
N ALA A 190 3.19 -22.25 -0.12
CA ALA A 190 2.18 -22.97 0.65
C ALA A 190 0.81 -23.04 -0.04
N GLY A 191 0.67 -22.51 -1.26
CA GLY A 191 -0.57 -22.54 -2.04
C GLY A 191 -1.75 -21.82 -1.39
N LYS A 192 -1.48 -20.90 -0.45
CA LYS A 192 -2.53 -20.14 0.25
C LYS A 192 -3.18 -19.13 -0.69
N THR A 193 -4.48 -18.98 -0.57
CA THR A 193 -5.22 -17.86 -1.18
C THR A 193 -5.25 -16.72 -0.18
N ILE A 194 -4.69 -15.57 -0.53
CA ILE A 194 -4.60 -14.43 0.37
C ILE A 194 -5.36 -13.25 -0.23
N PHE A 195 -6.27 -12.69 0.56
CA PHE A 195 -6.96 -11.45 0.25
C PHE A 195 -6.71 -10.45 1.35
N LEU A 196 -6.14 -9.30 1.01
CA LEU A 196 -5.85 -8.26 1.98
C LEU A 196 -6.36 -6.89 1.54
N SER A 197 -6.83 -6.10 2.49
CA SER A 197 -7.03 -4.68 2.29
C SER A 197 -5.74 -3.92 2.58
N THR A 198 -5.43 -2.90 1.80
CA THR A 198 -4.29 -2.01 2.04
C THR A 198 -4.52 -0.63 1.47
N HIS A 199 -3.83 0.36 2.01
CA HIS A 199 -3.69 1.69 1.43
C HIS A 199 -2.29 1.93 0.84
N ASP A 200 -1.40 0.94 0.97
CA ASP A 200 -0.04 0.99 0.44
C ASP A 200 -0.02 0.50 -1.02
N LEU A 201 -0.26 1.47 -1.92
CA LEU A 201 -0.40 1.18 -3.34
C LEU A 201 0.90 0.68 -3.96
N GLU A 202 2.05 1.28 -3.60
CA GLU A 202 3.33 0.92 -4.20
C GLU A 202 3.70 -0.54 -3.91
N LEU A 203 3.49 -1.00 -2.66
CA LEU A 203 3.73 -2.39 -2.31
C LEU A 203 2.71 -3.34 -2.94
N ALA A 204 1.45 -2.93 -3.04
CA ALA A 204 0.43 -3.73 -3.71
C ALA A 204 0.76 -3.94 -5.20
N LEU A 205 1.20 -2.88 -5.91
CA LEU A 205 1.61 -2.96 -7.32
C LEU A 205 2.81 -3.88 -7.56
N GLN A 206 3.72 -3.99 -6.59
CA GLN A 206 4.92 -4.80 -6.73
C GLN A 206 4.70 -6.30 -6.42
N ILE A 207 3.68 -6.65 -5.64
CA ILE A 207 3.58 -8.00 -5.05
C ILE A 207 2.27 -8.71 -5.37
N ALA A 208 1.17 -7.98 -5.60
CA ALA A 208 -0.14 -8.58 -5.83
C ALA A 208 -0.24 -9.26 -7.19
N ASP A 209 -0.85 -10.44 -7.22
CA ASP A 209 -1.27 -11.09 -8.47
C ASP A 209 -2.48 -10.38 -9.08
N ARG A 210 -3.32 -9.82 -8.21
CA ARG A 210 -4.56 -9.14 -8.60
C ARG A 210 -4.87 -7.97 -7.70
N LEU A 211 -5.40 -6.92 -8.29
CA LEU A 211 -5.92 -5.76 -7.58
C LEU A 211 -7.45 -5.70 -7.68
N TRP A 212 -8.06 -5.33 -6.57
CA TRP A 212 -9.43 -4.89 -6.52
C TRP A 212 -9.44 -3.41 -6.14
N LEU A 213 -10.01 -2.58 -7.00
CA LEU A 213 -10.09 -1.14 -6.82
C LEU A 213 -11.51 -0.77 -6.41
N MET A 214 -11.66 -0.26 -5.18
CA MET A 214 -12.96 0.03 -4.59
C MET A 214 -13.13 1.54 -4.37
N LYS A 215 -14.11 2.13 -5.06
CA LYS A 215 -14.57 3.51 -4.86
C LYS A 215 -16.01 3.51 -4.35
N ARG A 216 -16.31 4.51 -3.54
CA ARG A 216 -17.67 4.68 -3.03
C ARG A 216 -18.64 5.02 -4.16
N GLY A 217 -19.73 4.23 -4.28
CA GLY A 217 -20.78 4.44 -5.29
C GLY A 217 -20.44 3.99 -6.71
N GLU A 218 -19.24 3.42 -6.92
CA GLU A 218 -18.82 2.86 -8.21
C GLU A 218 -18.75 1.32 -8.14
N PRO A 219 -18.89 0.63 -9.28
CA PRO A 219 -18.62 -0.81 -9.37
C PRO A 219 -17.16 -1.12 -9.01
N LEU A 220 -16.95 -2.35 -8.53
CA LEU A 220 -15.60 -2.84 -8.24
C LEU A 220 -14.85 -3.07 -9.57
N THR A 221 -13.64 -2.51 -9.67
CA THR A 221 -12.75 -2.75 -10.81
C THR A 221 -11.67 -3.75 -10.40
N THR A 222 -11.42 -4.77 -11.21
CA THR A 222 -10.45 -5.83 -10.89
C THR A 222 -9.56 -6.14 -12.08
N GLY A 223 -8.28 -6.44 -11.83
CA GLY A 223 -7.32 -6.80 -12.88
C GLY A 223 -5.95 -7.11 -12.30
N THR A 224 -5.00 -7.48 -13.16
CA THR A 224 -3.59 -7.51 -12.76
C THR A 224 -3.06 -6.07 -12.59
N PRO A 225 -2.03 -5.84 -11.77
CA PRO A 225 -1.41 -4.52 -11.66
C PRO A 225 -1.01 -3.95 -13.02
N GLU A 226 -0.47 -4.79 -13.89
CA GLU A 226 0.03 -4.41 -15.21
C GLU A 226 -1.10 -3.99 -16.15
N ASP A 227 -2.17 -4.79 -16.26
CA ASP A 227 -3.32 -4.46 -17.12
C ASP A 227 -3.97 -3.14 -16.71
N LEU A 228 -4.20 -2.96 -15.38
CA LEU A 228 -4.79 -1.73 -14.83
C LEU A 228 -3.87 -0.50 -14.96
N SER A 229 -2.55 -0.72 -15.12
CA SER A 229 -1.58 0.34 -15.44
C SER A 229 -1.65 0.74 -16.92
N ILE A 230 -1.70 -0.26 -17.81
CA ILE A 230 -1.67 -0.07 -19.27
C ILE A 230 -2.96 0.59 -19.76
N ASP A 231 -4.12 0.18 -19.24
CA ASP A 231 -5.41 0.73 -19.66
C ASP A 231 -5.76 2.11 -19.03
N GLY A 232 -4.88 2.62 -18.16
CA GLY A 232 -5.03 3.91 -17.49
C GLY A 232 -5.99 3.90 -16.30
N THR A 233 -6.52 2.74 -15.90
CA THR A 233 -7.44 2.61 -14.76
C THR A 233 -6.80 3.09 -13.47
N LEU A 234 -5.53 2.73 -13.20
CA LEU A 234 -4.83 3.19 -11.99
C LEU A 234 -4.64 4.71 -11.99
N ALA A 235 -4.30 5.31 -13.13
CA ALA A 235 -4.18 6.76 -13.24
C ALA A 235 -5.50 7.46 -12.91
N GLY A 236 -6.62 6.92 -13.39
CA GLY A 236 -7.97 7.45 -13.11
C GLY A 236 -8.50 7.11 -11.71
N PHE A 237 -7.96 6.08 -11.06
CA PHE A 237 -8.44 5.64 -9.75
C PHE A 237 -8.06 6.59 -8.61
N PHE A 238 -6.87 7.21 -8.67
CA PHE A 238 -6.36 8.16 -7.69
C PHE A 238 -6.24 9.60 -8.24
N PRO A 239 -7.33 10.20 -8.80
CA PRO A 239 -7.24 11.54 -9.32
C PRO A 239 -7.06 12.51 -8.14
N GLN A 240 -5.85 13.01 -7.94
CA GLN A 240 -5.58 14.14 -7.05
C GLN A 240 -4.83 15.20 -7.84
N ARG A 241 -5.22 16.48 -7.64
CA ARG A 241 -4.48 17.60 -8.25
C ARG A 241 -3.01 17.52 -7.82
N GLY A 242 -2.12 17.51 -8.78
CA GLY A 242 -0.69 17.49 -8.53
C GLY A 242 -0.10 16.10 -8.31
N ILE A 243 -0.80 15.01 -8.69
CA ILE A 243 -0.26 13.64 -8.67
C ILE A 243 -0.49 13.02 -10.04
N ALA A 244 0.58 12.55 -10.68
CA ALA A 244 0.56 11.78 -11.92
C ALA A 244 0.99 10.34 -11.67
N PHE A 245 0.33 9.39 -12.30
CA PHE A 245 0.75 8.01 -12.34
C PHE A 245 1.72 7.80 -13.52
N GLU A 246 2.87 7.22 -13.24
CA GLU A 246 3.84 6.82 -14.26
C GLU A 246 3.74 5.31 -14.54
N PRO A 247 3.10 4.90 -15.65
CA PRO A 247 2.79 3.50 -15.92
C PRO A 247 4.04 2.62 -16.08
N THR A 248 5.13 3.18 -16.64
CA THR A 248 6.37 2.44 -16.88
C THR A 248 7.09 2.00 -15.61
N MET A 249 6.92 2.74 -14.52
CA MET A 249 7.51 2.42 -13.21
C MET A 249 6.50 1.93 -12.19
N GLY A 250 5.19 2.04 -12.48
CA GLY A 250 4.13 1.72 -11.53
C GLY A 250 4.12 2.63 -10.29
N LEU A 251 4.54 3.89 -10.44
CA LEU A 251 4.71 4.83 -9.33
C LEU A 251 3.85 6.08 -9.51
N PHE A 252 3.40 6.63 -8.38
CA PHE A 252 2.78 7.95 -8.36
C PHE A 252 3.84 9.02 -8.11
N ARG A 253 3.84 10.05 -8.95
CA ARG A 253 4.74 11.20 -8.83
C ARG A 253 3.95 12.48 -8.55
N ILE A 254 4.59 13.39 -7.82
CA ILE A 254 4.07 14.74 -7.66
C ILE A 254 4.22 15.47 -9.00
N GLU A 255 3.14 16.02 -9.53
CA GLU A 255 3.19 16.95 -10.67
C GLU A 255 3.76 18.26 -10.19
N ASN A 256 4.99 18.53 -10.57
CA ASN A 256 5.61 19.82 -10.28
C ASN A 256 5.09 20.87 -11.26
N ARG A 257 4.70 22.03 -10.73
CA ARG A 257 4.48 23.22 -11.56
C ARG A 257 5.84 23.84 -11.82
N TYR A 258 6.23 23.88 -13.10
CA TYR A 258 7.48 24.49 -13.50
C TYR A 258 7.29 25.98 -13.74
N HIS A 259 8.14 26.80 -13.13
CA HIS A 259 8.21 28.24 -13.34
C HIS A 259 9.45 28.63 -14.16
N ARG A 260 10.35 27.70 -14.40
CA ARG A 260 11.60 27.91 -15.14
C ARG A 260 12.00 26.66 -15.90
N GLN A 261 12.75 26.83 -16.96
CA GLN A 261 13.28 25.76 -17.79
C GLN A 261 14.80 25.85 -17.88
N VAL A 262 15.46 24.69 -17.80
CA VAL A 262 16.92 24.57 -17.96
C VAL A 262 17.24 23.34 -18.80
N ARG A 263 18.40 23.34 -19.42
CA ARG A 263 18.91 22.17 -20.12
C ARG A 263 19.84 21.39 -19.21
N LEU A 264 19.47 20.18 -18.85
CA LEU A 264 20.30 19.27 -18.05
C LEU A 264 20.94 18.21 -18.97
N THR A 265 22.28 18.20 -19.00
CA THR A 265 23.08 17.23 -19.77
C THR A 265 23.89 16.33 -18.85
N GLY A 266 24.44 15.25 -19.40
CA GLY A 266 25.20 14.24 -18.63
C GLY A 266 24.49 12.90 -18.61
N ASN A 267 24.98 11.98 -17.78
CA ASN A 267 24.46 10.65 -17.62
C ASN A 267 24.62 10.11 -16.20
N GLY A 268 24.08 8.90 -15.95
CA GLY A 268 24.24 8.20 -14.66
C GLY A 268 23.50 8.84 -13.51
N ILE A 269 23.91 8.48 -12.29
CA ILE A 269 23.23 8.84 -11.05
C ILE A 269 23.23 10.34 -10.77
N LEU A 270 24.32 11.05 -11.11
CA LEU A 270 24.42 12.49 -10.86
C LEU A 270 23.37 13.26 -11.67
N ARG A 271 23.20 12.92 -12.95
CA ARG A 271 22.16 13.52 -13.78
C ARG A 271 20.75 13.22 -13.24
N ALA A 272 20.46 11.96 -12.89
CA ALA A 272 19.17 11.58 -12.35
C ALA A 272 18.83 12.30 -11.03
N MET A 273 19.82 12.45 -10.13
CA MET A 273 19.62 13.16 -8.87
C MET A 273 19.48 14.67 -9.07
N ALA A 274 20.25 15.27 -9.99
CA ALA A 274 20.09 16.67 -10.35
C ALA A 274 18.71 16.94 -10.98
N GLU A 275 18.25 16.08 -11.88
CA GLU A 275 16.89 16.16 -12.47
C GLU A 275 15.82 16.14 -11.37
N LYS A 276 15.90 15.19 -10.43
CA LYS A 276 14.97 15.10 -9.31
C LYS A 276 15.00 16.35 -8.43
N ALA A 277 16.17 16.89 -8.17
CA ALA A 277 16.34 18.08 -7.34
C ALA A 277 15.77 19.33 -8.01
N LEU A 278 16.04 19.52 -9.32
CA LEU A 278 15.52 20.65 -10.12
C LEU A 278 13.99 20.61 -10.19
N ARG A 279 13.43 19.45 -10.49
CA ARG A 279 11.96 19.28 -10.52
C ARG A 279 11.32 19.61 -9.17
N ARG A 280 11.98 19.26 -8.06
CA ARG A 280 11.49 19.54 -6.70
C ARG A 280 11.37 21.05 -6.41
N ILE A 281 12.26 21.87 -6.97
CA ILE A 281 12.22 23.35 -6.83
C ILE A 281 11.46 24.04 -7.98
N GLY A 282 10.70 23.27 -8.78
CA GLY A 282 9.86 23.82 -9.84
C GLY A 282 10.60 24.22 -11.11
N ILE A 283 11.73 23.60 -11.40
CA ILE A 283 12.50 23.81 -12.62
C ILE A 283 12.36 22.60 -13.53
N ASP A 284 11.98 22.83 -14.80
CA ASP A 284 11.96 21.80 -15.83
C ASP A 284 13.37 21.60 -16.42
N PRO A 285 14.00 20.44 -16.26
CA PRO A 285 15.34 20.17 -16.76
C PRO A 285 15.39 19.68 -18.21
N SER A 286 14.26 19.60 -18.92
CA SER A 286 14.14 18.95 -20.22
C SER A 286 14.20 19.92 -21.41
N ALA A 287 14.40 21.22 -21.21
CA ALA A 287 14.41 22.20 -22.28
C ALA A 287 15.58 21.99 -23.23
N GLU A 288 15.33 22.06 -24.53
CA GLU A 288 16.38 22.07 -25.56
C GLU A 288 17.04 23.45 -25.66
N GLU A 289 16.24 24.52 -25.59
CA GLU A 289 16.71 25.89 -25.49
C GLU A 289 16.42 26.43 -24.10
N ALA A 290 17.47 26.86 -23.39
CA ALA A 290 17.37 27.30 -22.02
C ALA A 290 18.32 28.47 -21.72
N GLU A 291 18.00 29.22 -20.67
CA GLU A 291 18.80 30.34 -20.18
C GLU A 291 20.23 29.91 -19.79
N PHE A 292 20.37 28.69 -19.29
CA PHE A 292 21.65 28.08 -18.94
C PHE A 292 21.59 26.55 -19.04
N VAL A 293 22.76 25.95 -19.20
CA VAL A 293 22.95 24.51 -19.28
C VAL A 293 23.61 24.01 -18.00
N ILE A 294 23.07 22.95 -17.45
CA ILE A 294 23.66 22.22 -16.33
C ILE A 294 24.26 20.92 -16.88
N THR A 295 25.55 20.72 -16.65
CA THR A 295 26.22 19.47 -17.01
C THR A 295 26.52 18.68 -15.74
N ALA A 296 26.01 17.42 -15.67
CA ALA A 296 26.27 16.49 -14.60
C ALA A 296 27.24 15.41 -15.13
N ALA A 297 28.53 15.45 -14.69
CA ALA A 297 29.57 14.49 -15.08
C ALA A 297 30.25 13.92 -13.84
N GLN A 298 31.42 14.40 -13.41
CA GLN A 298 32.04 14.07 -12.11
C GLN A 298 31.51 14.97 -10.98
N ASP A 299 31.06 16.17 -11.35
CA ASP A 299 30.41 17.19 -10.55
C ASP A 299 29.39 17.94 -11.42
N PHE A 300 28.91 19.09 -10.96
CA PHE A 300 27.91 19.88 -11.67
C PHE A 300 28.54 21.18 -12.17
N THR A 301 28.32 21.50 -13.45
CA THR A 301 28.74 22.76 -14.03
C THR A 301 27.51 23.50 -14.56
N ILE A 302 27.29 24.73 -14.07
CA ILE A 302 26.27 25.64 -14.58
C ILE A 302 26.96 26.52 -15.60
N GLN A 303 26.58 26.38 -16.88
CA GLN A 303 27.10 27.21 -17.97
C GLN A 303 26.09 28.24 -18.41
N ARG A 304 26.46 29.51 -18.33
CA ARG A 304 25.75 30.64 -18.88
C ARG A 304 26.60 31.26 -19.99
N ARG A 305 26.04 32.22 -20.76
CA ARG A 305 26.70 32.79 -21.97
C ARG A 305 28.19 33.11 -21.78
N GLU A 306 28.60 33.69 -20.66
CA GLU A 306 29.97 34.14 -20.43
C GLU A 306 30.60 33.61 -19.12
N SER A 307 29.91 32.77 -18.36
CA SER A 307 30.40 32.27 -17.08
C SER A 307 30.06 30.78 -16.88
N ALA A 308 31.01 30.06 -16.29
CA ALA A 308 30.82 28.70 -15.83
C ALA A 308 31.07 28.63 -14.32
N ILE A 309 30.11 28.03 -13.60
CA ILE A 309 30.18 27.84 -12.16
C ILE A 309 30.24 26.34 -11.90
N ARG A 310 31.25 25.90 -11.16
CA ARG A 310 31.40 24.51 -10.76
C ARG A 310 30.87 24.31 -9.36
N CYS A 311 29.99 23.28 -9.21
CA CYS A 311 29.40 22.88 -7.94
C CYS A 311 29.72 21.42 -7.68
N ARG A 312 30.20 21.11 -6.46
CA ARG A 312 30.58 19.75 -6.08
C ARG A 312 29.38 18.94 -5.57
N THR A 313 28.36 19.62 -5.10
CA THR A 313 27.17 18.99 -4.51
C THR A 313 25.89 19.53 -5.16
N ILE A 314 24.81 18.77 -5.06
CA ILE A 314 23.47 19.22 -5.48
C ILE A 314 23.02 20.42 -4.64
N GLY A 315 23.38 20.46 -3.36
CA GLY A 315 23.07 21.62 -2.50
C GLY A 315 23.70 22.90 -3.01
N GLU A 316 25.00 22.88 -3.38
CA GLU A 316 25.68 24.02 -4.00
C GLU A 316 25.03 24.42 -5.33
N LEU A 317 24.67 23.42 -6.18
CA LEU A 317 23.97 23.65 -7.43
C LEU A 317 22.67 24.42 -7.22
N LEU A 318 21.82 23.96 -6.29
CA LEU A 318 20.53 24.59 -6.00
C LEU A 318 20.71 26.00 -5.43
N ASN A 319 21.61 26.17 -4.46
CA ASN A 319 21.91 27.49 -3.89
C ASN A 319 22.33 28.53 -4.94
N HIS A 320 23.15 28.13 -5.91
CA HIS A 320 23.55 29.03 -7.00
C HIS A 320 22.42 29.38 -7.97
N ILE A 321 21.42 28.51 -8.09
CA ILE A 321 20.24 28.76 -8.90
C ILE A 321 19.28 29.71 -8.17
N GLU A 322 19.00 29.46 -6.88
CA GLU A 322 18.07 30.24 -6.05
C GLU A 322 18.64 31.62 -5.66
N ALA A 323 19.94 31.75 -5.37
CA ALA A 323 20.54 33.05 -5.02
C ALA A 323 20.38 34.10 -6.12
N LYS A 324 20.41 33.70 -7.39
CA LYS A 324 20.15 34.58 -8.52
C LYS A 324 18.69 34.86 -8.78
N GLU A 325 17.76 34.02 -8.34
CA GLU A 325 16.35 34.36 -8.33
C GLU A 325 16.08 35.55 -7.39
N ALA A 326 16.70 35.54 -6.22
CA ALA A 326 16.59 36.63 -5.26
C ALA A 326 17.19 37.96 -5.78
N GLU A 327 18.28 37.89 -6.56
CA GLU A 327 18.87 39.08 -7.20
C GLU A 327 18.00 39.65 -8.34
N SER A 328 17.44 38.77 -9.19
CA SER A 328 16.58 39.21 -10.31
C SER A 328 15.26 39.82 -9.85
N VAL A 329 14.68 39.29 -8.76
CA VAL A 329 13.44 39.86 -8.16
C VAL A 329 13.73 41.25 -7.55
N ARG A 330 14.88 41.44 -6.88
CA ARG A 330 15.24 42.77 -6.33
C ARG A 330 15.48 43.82 -7.39
N ILE A 331 16.01 43.45 -8.55
CA ILE A 331 16.26 44.41 -9.66
C ILE A 331 14.93 44.83 -10.30
N THR A 332 13.96 43.94 -10.41
CA THR A 332 12.62 44.29 -10.95
C THR A 332 11.83 45.18 -9.99
N ASP A 333 11.91 44.98 -8.68
CA ASP A 333 11.24 45.84 -7.69
C ASP A 333 11.86 47.22 -7.60
N THR A 334 13.19 47.35 -7.77
CA THR A 334 13.86 48.65 -7.81
C THR A 334 13.58 49.43 -9.07
N ALA A 335 13.44 48.76 -10.21
CA ALA A 335 13.07 49.39 -11.48
C ALA A 335 11.60 49.88 -11.51
N GLY A 336 10.69 49.11 -10.91
CA GLY A 336 9.28 49.49 -10.77
C GLY A 336 9.05 50.68 -9.83
N SER A 337 9.87 50.81 -8.77
CA SER A 337 9.81 51.95 -7.84
C SER A 337 10.39 53.26 -8.41
N ALA A 338 11.31 53.17 -9.37
CA ALA A 338 11.89 54.37 -10.03
C ALA A 338 10.96 54.99 -11.09
N ALA A 339 10.09 54.20 -11.69
CA ALA A 339 9.14 54.67 -12.73
C ALA A 339 7.95 55.44 -12.13
N ILE A 340 7.61 55.24 -10.85
CA ILE A 340 6.46 55.90 -10.19
C ILE A 340 6.82 57.33 -9.70
N ASN A 341 8.11 57.69 -9.63
CA ASN A 341 8.56 58.99 -9.14
C ASN A 341 8.89 60.06 -10.22
N GLN A 342 8.62 59.80 -11.51
CA GLN A 342 8.83 60.79 -12.58
C GLN A 342 7.55 61.49 -13.10
N ASP A 343 6.38 61.17 -12.52
CA ASP A 343 5.08 61.81 -12.86
C ASP A 343 4.45 62.55 -11.66
N ARG A 344 5.28 63.29 -10.88
CA ARG A 344 4.78 64.27 -9.92
C ARG A 344 5.43 65.64 -10.09
#